data_1efd3a35850e930b748de1126c2a0ab8
#
_entry.id   1efd3a35850e930b748de1126c2a0ab8
#
_cell.length_a   1.000
_cell.length_b   1.000
_cell.length_c   1.000
_cell.angle_alpha   90.00
_cell.angle_beta   90.00
_cell.angle_gamma   90.00
#
_symmetry.space_group_name_H-M   'P 1'
#
loop_
_entity.id
_entity.type
_entity.pdbx_description
1 polymer ?
#
loop_
_entity_poly.entity_id
_entity_poly.type
_entity_poly.pdbx_seq_one_letter_code
_entity_poly.pdbx_strand_id
1 'polypeptide(L)'
;AIIDQLASAPEDALEQLISEYRPIIDYGFFAAWTERIEQAEQAGDTTTATQLTERRTLIVQTVERMDKQAQELFEAGAAVLRDIIQAEDPAAALRANREKIDEAFFLVLQANIVAAERAGNSAAAEKLSDIERLAGEVIQEALSPEDQFINQLLQAEKPQDATKLLRQNPAKITTTFVKRLNELAEQMENDGRKPMGERLRQLGREAGAMLF
;
A
#
# COMPACT_ATOMS: atom_id res chain seq x y z
N ALA A 1 23.89 2.88 -13.12
CA ALA A 1 22.57 3.26 -13.65
C ALA A 1 21.54 2.15 -13.36
N ILE A 2 20.23 2.44 -13.50
CA ILE A 2 19.14 1.49 -13.20
C ILE A 2 19.26 0.20 -14.02
N ILE A 3 19.65 0.31 -15.27
CA ILE A 3 19.88 -0.86 -16.14
C ILE A 3 20.93 -1.79 -15.53
N ASP A 4 22.01 -1.26 -14.95
CA ASP A 4 23.07 -2.07 -14.35
C ASP A 4 22.57 -2.79 -13.09
N GLN A 5 21.75 -2.11 -12.28
CA GLN A 5 21.13 -2.70 -11.09
C GLN A 5 20.19 -3.84 -11.46
N LEU A 6 19.32 -3.65 -12.44
CA LEU A 6 18.38 -4.68 -12.90
C LEU A 6 19.09 -5.82 -13.64
N ALA A 7 20.17 -5.52 -14.38
CA ALA A 7 20.97 -6.55 -15.06
C ALA A 7 21.69 -7.49 -14.09
N SER A 8 22.18 -6.96 -12.96
CA SER A 8 22.96 -7.73 -11.98
C SER A 8 22.16 -8.19 -10.75
N ALA A 9 20.89 -7.80 -10.63
CA ALA A 9 20.07 -8.16 -9.49
C ALA A 9 19.85 -9.69 -9.39
N PRO A 10 19.88 -10.27 -8.19
CA PRO A 10 19.41 -11.62 -7.97
C PRO A 10 17.94 -11.77 -8.36
N GLU A 11 17.52 -12.96 -8.80
CA GLU A 11 16.13 -13.18 -9.26
C GLU A 11 15.10 -12.91 -8.17
N ASP A 12 15.42 -13.24 -6.92
CA ASP A 12 14.57 -13.01 -5.75
C ASP A 12 14.39 -11.51 -5.40
N ALA A 13 15.35 -10.67 -5.77
CA ALA A 13 15.28 -9.22 -5.58
C ALA A 13 14.70 -8.47 -6.80
N LEU A 14 14.60 -9.12 -7.95
CA LEU A 14 14.26 -8.47 -9.21
C LEU A 14 12.85 -7.87 -9.21
N GLU A 15 11.87 -8.58 -8.68
CA GLU A 15 10.48 -8.13 -8.62
C GLU A 15 10.33 -6.86 -7.76
N GLN A 16 11.01 -6.83 -6.62
CA GLN A 16 11.00 -5.64 -5.76
C GLN A 16 11.63 -4.43 -6.44
N LEU A 17 12.78 -4.63 -7.11
CA LEU A 17 13.43 -3.55 -7.87
C LEU A 17 12.58 -3.05 -9.04
N ILE A 18 11.93 -3.97 -9.76
CA ILE A 18 10.99 -3.60 -10.83
C ILE A 18 9.84 -2.78 -10.28
N SER A 19 9.27 -3.17 -9.13
CA SER A 19 8.20 -2.42 -8.47
C SER A 19 8.64 -1.01 -8.10
N GLU A 20 9.84 -0.86 -7.54
CA GLU A 20 10.41 0.43 -7.15
C GLU A 20 10.63 1.36 -8.36
N TYR A 21 11.15 0.80 -9.45
CA TYR A 21 11.46 1.56 -10.66
C TYR A 21 10.34 1.54 -11.72
N ARG A 22 9.17 0.94 -11.42
CA ARG A 22 8.07 0.79 -12.39
C ARG A 22 7.72 2.07 -13.14
N PRO A 23 7.67 3.27 -12.52
CA PRO A 23 7.31 4.51 -13.22
C PRO A 23 8.27 4.92 -14.33
N ILE A 24 9.51 4.43 -14.33
CA ILE A 24 10.56 4.77 -15.31
C ILE A 24 10.92 3.59 -16.20
N ILE A 25 10.33 2.42 -15.98
CA ILE A 25 10.46 1.26 -16.89
C ILE A 25 9.41 1.45 -18.01
N ASP A 26 9.79 2.24 -18.98
CA ASP A 26 8.98 2.61 -20.14
C ASP A 26 9.63 2.16 -21.47
N TYR A 27 9.10 2.64 -22.57
CA TYR A 27 9.67 2.38 -23.89
C TYR A 27 11.13 2.83 -23.99
N GLY A 28 11.45 4.00 -23.46
CA GLY A 28 12.83 4.55 -23.48
C GLY A 28 13.81 3.68 -22.71
N PHE A 29 13.37 3.14 -21.57
CA PHE A 29 14.16 2.19 -20.78
C PHE A 29 14.49 0.92 -21.61
N PHE A 30 13.49 0.32 -22.25
CA PHE A 30 13.70 -0.88 -23.06
C PHE A 30 14.50 -0.60 -24.33
N ALA A 31 14.37 0.58 -24.93
CA ALA A 31 15.21 1.00 -26.06
C ALA A 31 16.68 1.09 -25.66
N ALA A 32 16.98 1.72 -24.51
CA ALA A 32 18.33 1.80 -23.97
C ALA A 32 18.91 0.42 -23.59
N TRP A 33 18.06 -0.49 -23.12
CA TRP A 33 18.46 -1.87 -22.84
C TRP A 33 18.83 -2.61 -24.13
N THR A 34 18.02 -2.48 -25.18
CA THR A 34 18.27 -3.06 -26.51
C THR A 34 19.59 -2.55 -27.10
N GLU A 35 19.86 -1.25 -26.99
CA GLU A 35 21.14 -0.65 -27.44
C GLU A 35 22.34 -1.31 -26.75
N ARG A 36 22.26 -1.63 -25.46
CA ARG A 36 23.34 -2.35 -24.77
C ARG A 36 23.54 -3.78 -25.28
N ILE A 37 22.47 -4.48 -25.65
CA ILE A 37 22.56 -5.80 -26.27
C ILE A 37 23.30 -5.68 -27.60
N GLU A 38 22.91 -4.73 -28.44
CA GLU A 38 23.56 -4.49 -29.75
C GLU A 38 25.04 -4.14 -29.60
N GLN A 39 25.39 -3.32 -28.59
CA GLN A 39 26.80 -2.99 -28.33
C GLN A 39 27.61 -4.23 -27.92
N ALA A 40 27.07 -5.11 -27.11
CA ALA A 40 27.72 -6.36 -26.74
C ALA A 40 27.89 -7.29 -27.95
N GLU A 41 26.89 -7.39 -28.81
CA GLU A 41 26.95 -8.17 -30.05
C GLU A 41 28.03 -7.63 -31.01
N GLN A 42 28.09 -6.31 -31.22
CA GLN A 42 29.09 -5.65 -32.04
C GLN A 42 30.52 -5.84 -31.50
N ALA A 43 30.67 -5.91 -30.19
CA ALA A 43 31.94 -6.20 -29.52
C ALA A 43 32.33 -7.68 -29.55
N GLY A 44 31.45 -8.56 -30.06
CA GLY A 44 31.64 -10.00 -30.07
C GLY A 44 31.47 -10.66 -28.71
N ASP A 45 30.97 -9.95 -27.72
CA ASP A 45 30.65 -10.48 -26.37
C ASP A 45 29.27 -11.13 -26.38
N THR A 46 29.21 -12.34 -26.95
CA THR A 46 27.97 -13.11 -27.07
C THR A 46 27.41 -13.53 -25.72
N THR A 47 28.25 -13.72 -24.71
CA THR A 47 27.82 -14.10 -23.35
C THR A 47 27.03 -12.97 -22.69
N THR A 48 27.57 -11.76 -22.69
CA THR A 48 26.88 -10.59 -22.17
C THR A 48 25.62 -10.28 -22.96
N ALA A 49 25.64 -10.37 -24.29
CA ALA A 49 24.45 -10.16 -25.14
C ALA A 49 23.32 -11.14 -24.78
N THR A 50 23.64 -12.42 -24.61
CA THR A 50 22.68 -13.46 -24.23
C THR A 50 22.10 -13.19 -22.84
N GLN A 51 22.94 -12.90 -21.85
CA GLN A 51 22.49 -12.59 -20.47
C GLN A 51 21.57 -11.36 -20.42
N LEU A 52 21.91 -10.30 -21.11
CA LEU A 52 21.08 -9.10 -21.21
C LEU A 52 19.74 -9.36 -21.90
N THR A 53 19.72 -10.21 -22.93
CA THR A 53 18.50 -10.59 -23.65
C THR A 53 17.57 -11.41 -22.77
N GLU A 54 18.10 -12.40 -22.07
CA GLU A 54 17.34 -13.23 -21.12
C GLU A 54 16.77 -12.37 -19.97
N ARG A 55 17.59 -11.49 -19.42
CA ARG A 55 17.18 -10.58 -18.34
C ARG A 55 16.09 -9.61 -18.82
N ARG A 56 16.22 -9.05 -20.03
CA ARG A 56 15.20 -8.19 -20.62
C ARG A 56 13.85 -8.92 -20.76
N THR A 57 13.88 -10.15 -21.23
CA THR A 57 12.68 -10.98 -21.35
C THR A 57 12.02 -11.20 -19.99
N LEU A 58 12.80 -11.51 -18.96
CA LEU A 58 12.30 -11.70 -17.60
C LEU A 58 11.68 -10.41 -17.03
N ILE A 59 12.31 -9.26 -17.27
CA ILE A 59 11.78 -7.95 -16.84
C ILE A 59 10.46 -7.66 -17.55
N VAL A 60 10.37 -7.86 -18.85
CA VAL A 60 9.12 -7.66 -19.61
C VAL A 60 7.99 -8.52 -19.07
N GLN A 61 8.25 -9.82 -18.87
CA GLN A 61 7.25 -10.75 -18.34
C GLN A 61 6.81 -10.38 -16.93
N THR A 62 7.74 -9.92 -16.09
CA THR A 62 7.44 -9.49 -14.71
C THR A 62 6.59 -8.23 -14.73
N VAL A 63 6.95 -7.23 -15.56
CA VAL A 63 6.17 -5.99 -15.72
C VAL A 63 4.75 -6.31 -16.21
N GLU A 64 4.60 -7.13 -17.26
CA GLU A 64 3.29 -7.50 -17.80
C GLU A 64 2.43 -8.22 -16.76
N ARG A 65 3.02 -9.12 -15.97
CA ARG A 65 2.33 -9.81 -14.87
C ARG A 65 1.88 -8.85 -13.78
N MET A 66 2.76 -7.94 -13.36
CA MET A 66 2.45 -6.93 -12.34
C MET A 66 1.35 -5.99 -12.80
N ASP A 67 1.41 -5.50 -14.03
CA ASP A 67 0.41 -4.60 -14.60
C ASP A 67 -0.95 -5.28 -14.71
N LYS A 68 -0.97 -6.55 -15.13
CA LYS A 68 -2.20 -7.34 -15.19
C LYS A 68 -2.81 -7.54 -13.81
N GLN A 69 -2.00 -7.89 -12.81
CA GLN A 69 -2.47 -8.05 -11.42
C GLN A 69 -3.02 -6.72 -10.86
N ALA A 70 -2.34 -5.60 -11.11
CA ALA A 70 -2.81 -4.28 -10.71
C ALA A 70 -4.15 -3.93 -11.37
N GLN A 71 -4.30 -4.23 -12.67
CA GLN A 71 -5.55 -4.02 -13.39
C GLN A 71 -6.68 -4.87 -12.82
N GLU A 72 -6.45 -6.15 -12.57
CA GLU A 72 -7.45 -7.05 -11.97
C GLU A 72 -7.91 -6.57 -10.59
N LEU A 73 -6.99 -6.11 -9.74
CA LEU A 73 -7.32 -5.53 -8.43
C LEU A 73 -8.13 -4.25 -8.56
N PHE A 74 -7.77 -3.38 -9.50
CA PHE A 74 -8.49 -2.14 -9.77
C PHE A 74 -9.92 -2.42 -10.28
N GLU A 75 -10.07 -3.35 -11.20
CA GLU A 75 -11.38 -3.78 -11.73
C GLU A 75 -12.26 -4.39 -10.63
N ALA A 76 -11.69 -5.21 -9.75
CA ALA A 76 -12.40 -5.77 -8.61
C ALA A 76 -12.86 -4.67 -7.63
N GLY A 77 -12.00 -3.70 -7.32
CA GLY A 77 -12.35 -2.54 -6.50
C GLY A 77 -13.46 -1.69 -7.13
N ALA A 78 -13.41 -1.49 -8.45
CA ALA A 78 -14.43 -0.75 -9.19
C ALA A 78 -15.80 -1.47 -9.19
N ALA A 79 -15.81 -2.79 -9.26
CA ALA A 79 -17.04 -3.57 -9.17
C ALA A 79 -17.69 -3.42 -7.79
N VAL A 80 -16.91 -3.54 -6.72
CA VAL A 80 -17.41 -3.34 -5.35
C VAL A 80 -17.96 -1.93 -5.17
N LEU A 81 -17.24 -0.90 -5.62
CA LEU A 81 -17.70 0.49 -5.54
C LEU A 81 -19.03 0.71 -6.28
N ARG A 82 -19.18 0.11 -7.46
CA ARG A 82 -20.42 0.19 -8.24
C ARG A 82 -21.59 -0.39 -7.47
N ASP A 83 -21.42 -1.54 -6.86
CA ASP A 83 -22.46 -2.21 -6.06
C ASP A 83 -22.87 -1.33 -4.88
N ILE A 84 -21.90 -0.69 -4.21
CA ILE A 84 -22.17 0.21 -3.09
C ILE A 84 -22.89 1.47 -3.52
N ILE A 85 -22.51 2.08 -4.66
CA ILE A 85 -23.17 3.28 -5.20
C ILE A 85 -24.63 3.00 -5.55
N GLN A 86 -24.95 1.79 -6.05
CA GLN A 86 -26.29 1.36 -6.45
C GLN A 86 -27.15 0.87 -5.29
N ALA A 87 -26.57 0.61 -4.12
CA ALA A 87 -27.30 0.13 -2.97
C ALA A 87 -28.21 1.22 -2.37
N GLU A 88 -29.39 0.82 -1.89
CA GLU A 88 -30.31 1.71 -1.15
C GLU A 88 -29.69 2.16 0.18
N ASP A 89 -28.96 1.27 0.84
CA ASP A 89 -28.20 1.54 2.07
C ASP A 89 -26.70 1.26 1.84
N PRO A 90 -25.92 2.29 1.51
CA PRO A 90 -24.49 2.13 1.29
C PRO A 90 -23.72 1.61 2.51
N ALA A 91 -24.14 1.96 3.72
CA ALA A 91 -23.48 1.50 4.95
C ALA A 91 -23.68 -0.01 5.14
N ALA A 92 -24.89 -0.52 4.91
CA ALA A 92 -25.18 -1.96 4.95
C ALA A 92 -24.42 -2.72 3.85
N ALA A 93 -24.36 -2.17 2.63
CA ALA A 93 -23.60 -2.73 1.52
C ALA A 93 -22.09 -2.80 1.83
N LEU A 94 -21.52 -1.77 2.43
CA LEU A 94 -20.13 -1.75 2.88
C LEU A 94 -19.86 -2.82 3.94
N ARG A 95 -20.74 -2.98 4.93
CA ARG A 95 -20.61 -4.03 5.96
C ARG A 95 -20.67 -5.43 5.36
N ALA A 96 -21.55 -5.64 4.40
CA ALA A 96 -21.68 -6.92 3.68
C ALA A 96 -20.44 -7.25 2.82
N ASN A 97 -19.73 -6.25 2.34
CA ASN A 97 -18.53 -6.38 1.50
C ASN A 97 -17.22 -6.04 2.23
N ARG A 98 -17.21 -6.05 3.55
CA ARG A 98 -16.07 -5.59 4.38
C ARG A 98 -14.73 -6.16 3.94
N GLU A 99 -14.66 -7.45 3.64
CA GLU A 99 -13.43 -8.13 3.22
C GLU A 99 -12.90 -7.67 1.86
N LYS A 100 -13.75 -7.01 1.06
CA LYS A 100 -13.40 -6.48 -0.26
C LYS A 100 -13.06 -4.99 -0.21
N ILE A 101 -13.17 -4.35 0.95
CA ILE A 101 -12.80 -2.95 1.16
C ILE A 101 -11.32 -2.92 1.52
N ASP A 102 -10.48 -2.95 0.52
CA ASP A 102 -9.02 -2.98 0.56
C ASP A 102 -8.41 -1.69 -0.01
N GLU A 103 -7.10 -1.66 -0.13
CA GLU A 103 -6.37 -0.54 -0.71
C GLU A 103 -6.83 -0.24 -2.14
N ALA A 104 -7.07 -1.27 -2.96
CA ALA A 104 -7.52 -1.09 -4.34
C ALA A 104 -8.91 -0.44 -4.40
N PHE A 105 -9.83 -0.80 -3.51
CA PHE A 105 -11.13 -0.14 -3.37
C PHE A 105 -10.98 1.36 -3.09
N PHE A 106 -10.12 1.74 -2.13
CA PHE A 106 -9.88 3.16 -1.82
C PHE A 106 -9.21 3.91 -2.94
N LEU A 107 -8.27 3.30 -3.67
CA LEU A 107 -7.63 3.92 -4.84
C LEU A 107 -8.65 4.21 -5.96
N VAL A 108 -9.55 3.26 -6.23
CA VAL A 108 -10.65 3.45 -7.18
C VAL A 108 -11.58 4.56 -6.73
N LEU A 109 -11.95 4.57 -5.46
CA LEU A 109 -12.82 5.58 -4.86
C LEU A 109 -12.22 6.98 -4.99
N GLN A 110 -10.96 7.15 -4.62
CA GLN A 110 -10.24 8.42 -4.76
C GLN A 110 -10.13 8.87 -6.22
N ALA A 111 -9.84 7.98 -7.15
CA ALA A 111 -9.78 8.31 -8.57
C ALA A 111 -11.13 8.82 -9.09
N ASN A 112 -12.23 8.23 -8.63
CA ASN A 112 -13.59 8.67 -9.00
C ASN A 112 -13.97 10.00 -8.35
N ILE A 113 -13.57 10.27 -7.11
CA ILE A 113 -13.78 11.57 -6.44
C ILE A 113 -13.07 12.66 -7.25
N VAL A 114 -11.79 12.49 -7.55
CA VAL A 114 -11.00 13.45 -8.33
C VAL A 114 -11.60 13.67 -9.72
N ALA A 115 -12.07 12.61 -10.39
CA ALA A 115 -12.72 12.72 -11.68
C ALA A 115 -14.04 13.52 -11.61
N ALA A 116 -14.85 13.30 -10.59
CA ALA A 116 -16.09 14.03 -10.36
C ALA A 116 -15.83 15.51 -10.06
N GLU A 117 -14.83 15.84 -9.26
CA GLU A 117 -14.41 17.22 -8.96
C GLU A 117 -13.93 17.94 -10.23
N ARG A 118 -13.09 17.31 -11.04
CA ARG A 118 -12.60 17.87 -12.31
C ARG A 118 -13.70 18.10 -13.32
N ALA A 119 -14.73 17.24 -13.31
CA ALA A 119 -15.91 17.41 -14.16
C ALA A 119 -16.91 18.44 -13.64
N GLY A 120 -16.66 19.03 -12.46
CA GLY A 120 -17.59 19.96 -11.80
C GLY A 120 -18.86 19.30 -11.28
N ASN A 121 -18.87 17.96 -11.14
CA ASN A 121 -20.00 17.22 -10.60
C ASN A 121 -19.88 17.10 -9.07
N SER A 122 -20.21 18.19 -8.39
CA SER A 122 -20.10 18.27 -6.92
C SER A 122 -21.01 17.27 -6.21
N ALA A 123 -22.20 16.99 -6.74
CA ALA A 123 -23.11 16.01 -6.13
C ALA A 123 -22.54 14.59 -6.16
N ALA A 124 -21.89 14.19 -7.26
CA ALA A 124 -21.20 12.90 -7.34
C ALA A 124 -19.98 12.86 -6.42
N ALA A 125 -19.18 13.92 -6.37
CA ALA A 125 -18.02 14.02 -5.49
C ALA A 125 -18.42 13.92 -4.01
N GLU A 126 -19.49 14.59 -3.59
CA GLU A 126 -20.03 14.53 -2.23
C GLU A 126 -20.51 13.11 -1.87
N LYS A 127 -21.27 12.48 -2.74
CA LYS A 127 -21.75 11.10 -2.54
C LYS A 127 -20.59 10.11 -2.39
N LEU A 128 -19.54 10.22 -3.23
CA LEU A 128 -18.37 9.37 -3.17
C LEU A 128 -17.53 9.63 -1.90
N SER A 129 -17.42 10.88 -1.47
CA SER A 129 -16.75 11.24 -0.21
C SER A 129 -17.51 10.71 1.02
N ASP A 130 -18.83 10.69 0.97
CA ASP A 130 -19.64 10.05 2.02
C ASP A 130 -19.41 8.53 2.08
N ILE A 131 -19.28 7.87 0.92
CA ILE A 131 -18.95 6.45 0.85
C ILE A 131 -17.54 6.21 1.44
N GLU A 132 -16.58 7.09 1.17
CA GLU A 132 -15.23 7.00 1.74
C GLU A 132 -15.26 7.07 3.27
N ARG A 133 -15.98 8.02 3.83
CA ARG A 133 -16.16 8.17 5.28
C ARG A 133 -16.84 6.94 5.88
N LEU A 134 -17.92 6.46 5.28
CA LEU A 134 -18.64 5.27 5.74
C LEU A 134 -17.77 4.01 5.66
N ALA A 135 -16.97 3.86 4.60
CA ALA A 135 -16.03 2.74 4.45
C ALA A 135 -14.98 2.75 5.58
N GLY A 136 -14.45 3.92 5.93
CA GLY A 136 -13.54 4.08 7.06
C GLY A 136 -14.21 3.68 8.39
N GLU A 137 -15.45 4.08 8.64
CA GLU A 137 -16.22 3.71 9.82
C GLU A 137 -16.44 2.19 9.90
N VAL A 138 -16.82 1.55 8.80
CA VAL A 138 -17.04 0.09 8.72
C VAL A 138 -15.76 -0.70 9.00
N ILE A 139 -14.62 -0.24 8.50
CA ILE A 139 -13.32 -0.84 8.82
C ILE A 139 -13.02 -0.68 10.32
N GLN A 140 -13.25 0.51 10.85
CA GLN A 140 -13.01 0.82 12.26
C GLN A 140 -13.88 -0.05 13.19
N GLU A 141 -15.16 -0.28 12.85
CA GLU A 141 -16.09 -1.16 13.59
C GLU A 141 -15.58 -2.61 13.67
N ALA A 142 -14.80 -3.06 12.69
CA ALA A 142 -14.27 -4.43 12.62
C ALA A 142 -12.99 -4.63 13.44
N LEU A 143 -12.34 -3.55 13.87
CA LEU A 143 -11.10 -3.62 14.63
C LEU A 143 -11.36 -4.04 16.09
N SER A 144 -10.39 -4.75 16.65
CA SER A 144 -10.39 -5.01 18.10
C SER A 144 -10.34 -3.71 18.90
N PRO A 145 -10.81 -3.69 20.16
CA PRO A 145 -10.69 -2.49 21.01
C PRO A 145 -9.24 -1.99 21.13
N GLU A 146 -8.28 -2.90 21.14
CA GLU A 146 -6.85 -2.57 21.14
C GLU A 146 -6.44 -1.84 19.86
N ASP A 147 -6.81 -2.40 18.69
CA ASP A 147 -6.48 -1.80 17.39
C ASP A 147 -7.19 -0.45 17.17
N GLN A 148 -8.42 -0.29 17.65
CA GLN A 148 -9.13 0.98 17.65
C GLN A 148 -8.37 2.05 18.46
N PHE A 149 -7.89 1.68 19.65
CA PHE A 149 -7.14 2.60 20.49
C PHE A 149 -5.76 2.90 19.91
N ILE A 150 -5.08 1.91 19.32
CA ILE A 150 -3.81 2.12 18.59
C ILE A 150 -4.00 3.13 17.45
N ASN A 151 -5.08 3.00 16.67
CA ASN A 151 -5.38 3.96 15.60
C ASN A 151 -5.59 5.37 16.12
N GLN A 152 -6.29 5.54 17.24
CA GLN A 152 -6.44 6.86 17.88
C GLN A 152 -5.09 7.48 18.28
N LEU A 153 -4.19 6.66 18.81
CA LEU A 153 -2.84 7.11 19.17
C LEU A 153 -2.01 7.51 17.94
N LEU A 154 -2.15 6.77 16.84
CA LEU A 154 -1.43 7.04 15.59
C LEU A 154 -1.97 8.27 14.85
N GLN A 155 -3.24 8.63 15.03
CA GLN A 155 -3.85 9.85 14.48
C GLN A 155 -3.35 11.11 15.18
N ALA A 156 -2.77 11.02 16.37
CA ALA A 156 -2.19 12.17 17.06
C ALA A 156 -1.04 12.76 16.24
N GLU A 157 -1.13 14.04 15.90
CA GLU A 157 -0.12 14.74 15.09
C GLU A 157 1.23 14.80 15.78
N LYS A 158 1.21 14.97 17.12
CA LYS A 158 2.41 15.10 17.94
C LYS A 158 2.58 13.90 18.86
N PRO A 159 3.81 13.41 19.06
CA PRO A 159 4.08 12.31 20.01
C PRO A 159 3.56 12.58 21.43
N GLN A 160 3.60 13.84 21.86
CA GLN A 160 3.13 14.28 23.18
C GLN A 160 1.63 14.08 23.37
N ASP A 161 0.84 14.26 22.30
CA ASP A 161 -0.61 14.08 22.33
C ASP A 161 -0.97 12.59 22.44
N ALA A 162 -0.22 11.71 21.78
CA ALA A 162 -0.35 10.26 21.94
C ALA A 162 -0.01 9.83 23.38
N THR A 163 1.08 10.33 23.94
CA THR A 163 1.45 10.07 25.37
C THR A 163 0.38 10.54 26.33
N LYS A 164 -0.22 11.71 26.07
CA LYS A 164 -1.33 12.24 26.85
C LYS A 164 -2.57 11.33 26.78
N LEU A 165 -2.91 10.85 25.57
CA LEU A 165 -4.01 9.90 25.38
C LEU A 165 -3.80 8.60 26.13
N LEU A 166 -2.58 8.05 26.15
CA LEU A 166 -2.24 6.88 26.96
C LEU A 166 -2.54 7.13 28.44
N ARG A 167 -2.04 8.23 28.99
CA ARG A 167 -2.22 8.60 30.42
C ARG A 167 -3.69 8.84 30.80
N GLN A 168 -4.49 9.33 29.86
CA GLN A 168 -5.91 9.57 30.06
C GLN A 168 -6.77 8.29 30.02
N ASN A 169 -6.22 7.20 29.49
CA ASN A 169 -6.94 5.94 29.28
C ASN A 169 -6.23 4.74 29.95
N PRO A 170 -5.88 4.77 31.23
CA PRO A 170 -5.11 3.71 31.88
C PRO A 170 -5.80 2.35 31.81
N ALA A 171 -7.14 2.32 31.84
CA ALA A 171 -7.92 1.08 31.74
C ALA A 171 -7.79 0.36 30.39
N LYS A 172 -7.37 1.06 29.34
CA LYS A 172 -7.13 0.47 28.01
C LYS A 172 -5.71 -0.09 27.89
N ILE A 173 -4.82 0.24 28.81
CA ILE A 173 -3.42 -0.21 28.80
C ILE A 173 -3.34 -1.55 29.54
N THR A 174 -3.40 -2.61 28.75
CA THR A 174 -3.31 -3.99 29.23
C THR A 174 -2.06 -4.67 28.66
N THR A 175 -1.69 -5.82 29.22
CA THR A 175 -0.60 -6.64 28.66
C THR A 175 -0.88 -7.02 27.20
N THR A 176 -2.15 -7.33 26.88
CA THR A 176 -2.59 -7.62 25.50
C THR A 176 -2.40 -6.43 24.59
N PHE A 177 -2.74 -5.23 25.03
CA PHE A 177 -2.54 -4.00 24.29
C PHE A 177 -1.04 -3.73 23.98
N VAL A 178 -0.18 -3.87 24.98
CA VAL A 178 1.27 -3.69 24.81
C VAL A 178 1.85 -4.74 23.85
N LYS A 179 1.41 -6.00 23.97
CA LYS A 179 1.79 -7.06 23.05
C LYS A 179 1.38 -6.73 21.61
N ARG A 180 0.15 -6.26 21.41
CA ARG A 180 -0.36 -5.88 20.09
C ARG A 180 0.42 -4.73 19.46
N LEU A 181 0.81 -3.71 20.24
CA LEU A 181 1.68 -2.63 19.77
C LEU A 181 3.03 -3.16 19.24
N ASN A 182 3.65 -4.10 19.96
CA ASN A 182 4.92 -4.67 19.56
C ASN A 182 4.79 -5.55 18.32
N GLU A 183 3.72 -6.35 18.19
CA GLU A 183 3.43 -7.16 17.01
C GLU A 183 3.25 -6.29 15.75
N LEU A 184 2.47 -5.22 15.86
CA LEU A 184 2.28 -4.26 14.77
C LEU A 184 3.57 -3.53 14.40
N ALA A 185 4.41 -3.19 15.41
CA ALA A 185 5.71 -2.57 15.15
C ALA A 185 6.61 -3.48 14.31
N GLU A 186 6.70 -4.75 14.68
CA GLU A 186 7.48 -5.75 13.96
C GLU A 186 6.95 -5.95 12.53
N GLN A 187 5.62 -6.03 12.37
CA GLN A 187 5.00 -6.12 11.05
C GLN A 187 5.35 -4.91 10.18
N MET A 188 5.23 -3.69 10.70
CA MET A 188 5.55 -2.46 9.95
C MET A 188 7.02 -2.40 9.55
N GLU A 189 7.92 -2.85 10.43
CA GLU A 189 9.36 -2.91 10.13
C GLU A 189 9.66 -3.93 9.01
N ASN A 190 9.02 -5.10 9.05
CA ASN A 190 9.15 -6.14 8.03
C ASN A 190 8.59 -5.68 6.67
N ASP A 191 7.52 -4.89 6.68
CA ASP A 191 6.91 -4.29 5.49
C ASP A 191 7.70 -3.05 4.97
N GLY A 192 8.86 -2.74 5.56
CA GLY A 192 9.70 -1.61 5.17
C GLY A 192 9.22 -0.26 5.67
N ARG A 193 8.15 -0.20 6.48
CA ARG A 193 7.57 1.02 7.08
C ARG A 193 8.25 1.36 8.40
N LYS A 194 9.57 1.48 8.40
CA LYS A 194 10.39 1.69 9.60
C LYS A 194 9.94 2.85 10.51
N PRO A 195 9.62 4.06 9.99
CA PRO A 195 9.21 5.17 10.85
C PRO A 195 7.93 4.86 11.64
N MET A 196 6.98 4.12 11.04
CA MET A 196 5.76 3.69 11.72
C MET A 196 6.06 2.61 12.77
N GLY A 197 6.94 1.66 12.45
CA GLY A 197 7.40 0.63 13.38
C GLY A 197 8.07 1.24 14.61
N GLU A 198 8.95 2.21 14.44
CA GLU A 198 9.62 2.93 15.53
C GLU A 198 8.62 3.68 16.42
N ARG A 199 7.63 4.35 15.82
CA ARG A 199 6.57 5.04 16.56
C ARG A 199 5.75 4.07 17.40
N LEU A 200 5.36 2.92 16.84
CA LEU A 200 4.63 1.87 17.57
C LEU A 200 5.47 1.27 18.72
N ARG A 201 6.77 1.05 18.51
CA ARG A 201 7.68 0.58 19.56
C ARG A 201 7.81 1.58 20.69
N GLN A 202 7.87 2.86 20.38
CA GLN A 202 7.91 3.91 21.42
C GLN A 202 6.63 3.90 22.25
N LEU A 203 5.45 3.85 21.61
CA LEU A 203 4.17 3.72 22.30
C LEU A 203 4.11 2.45 23.16
N GLY A 204 4.66 1.33 22.66
CA GLY A 204 4.74 0.08 23.42
C GLY A 204 5.61 0.20 24.67
N ARG A 205 6.74 0.89 24.61
CA ARG A 205 7.59 1.18 25.79
C ARG A 205 6.88 2.08 26.80
N GLU A 206 6.24 3.15 26.33
CA GLU A 206 5.49 4.07 27.20
C GLU A 206 4.31 3.37 27.88
N ALA A 207 3.52 2.61 27.12
CA ALA A 207 2.42 1.83 27.65
C ALA A 207 2.90 0.72 28.62
N GLY A 208 3.98 0.03 28.29
CA GLY A 208 4.58 -0.99 29.13
C GLY A 208 5.06 -0.44 30.48
N ALA A 209 5.64 0.76 30.49
CA ALA A 209 6.05 1.45 31.72
C ALA A 209 4.87 1.86 32.63
N MET A 210 3.65 1.94 32.09
CA MET A 210 2.45 2.26 32.85
C MET A 210 1.78 1.03 33.48
N LEU A 211 2.23 -0.19 33.15
CA LEU A 211 1.71 -1.45 33.71
C LEU A 211 2.30 -1.77 35.08
N PHE A 212 3.37 -1.09 35.46
CA PHE A 212 4.13 -1.29 36.72
C PHE A 212 4.20 0.03 37.50
#